data_0b7d1990c891f2123e8fc13b773a7f0a
#
_entry.id   0b7d1990c891f2123e8fc13b773a7f0a
#
_cell.length_a   1.000
_cell.length_b   1.000
_cell.length_c   1.000
_cell.angle_alpha   90.00
_cell.angle_beta   90.00
_cell.angle_gamma   90.00
#
_symmetry.space_group_name_H-M   'P 1'
#
loop_
_entity.id
_entity.type
_entity.pdbx_description
1 polymer ?
#
loop_
_entity_poly.entity_id
_entity_poly.type
_entity_poly.pdbx_seq_one_letter_code
_entity_poly.pdbx_strand_id
1 'polypeptide(L)'
;SALVRRYDVPRSSVLNALKILSSDGIVVQLPGRAWAFQPILDSSNALNDSIAFRLSLEPQAITAPGFRMDSQKTGLLRQQLQEFALRPDGALSAVAFLHLDCAFHSFIAESSGNRFVKGTLLAHQRLRLSTQKNHSIPNFRLRQSLEEHLDILDSLERSQLRLAADQMVVHLRRS
;
A
#
# COMPACT_ATOMS: atom_id res chain seq x y z
N SER A 1 27.78 8.37 -12.79
CA SER A 1 26.98 8.72 -11.61
C SER A 1 27.17 7.68 -10.50
N ALA A 2 26.97 8.01 -9.25
CA ALA A 2 27.08 7.08 -8.13
C ALA A 2 26.14 5.86 -8.31
N LEU A 3 24.93 6.05 -8.83
CA LEU A 3 23.96 4.98 -9.09
C LEU A 3 24.44 3.99 -10.16
N VAL A 4 25.07 4.47 -11.25
CA VAL A 4 25.66 3.60 -12.29
C VAL A 4 26.69 2.66 -11.68
N ARG A 5 27.57 3.18 -10.82
CA ARG A 5 28.60 2.37 -10.16
C ARG A 5 28.03 1.44 -9.08
N ARG A 6 27.01 1.90 -8.34
CA ARG A 6 26.39 1.13 -7.25
C ARG A 6 25.63 -0.09 -7.75
N TYR A 7 24.94 0.04 -8.88
CA TYR A 7 24.05 -1.00 -9.41
C TYR A 7 24.61 -1.71 -10.65
N ASP A 8 25.79 -1.32 -11.11
CA ASP A 8 26.47 -1.87 -12.30
C ASP A 8 25.54 -1.93 -13.53
N VAL A 9 24.87 -0.80 -13.81
CA VAL A 9 23.92 -0.70 -14.92
C VAL A 9 24.23 0.48 -15.83
N PRO A 10 23.85 0.47 -17.13
CA PRO A 10 24.04 1.57 -18.04
C PRO A 10 23.39 2.88 -17.54
N ARG A 11 23.99 4.01 -17.88
CA ARG A 11 23.45 5.34 -17.53
C ARG A 11 22.02 5.55 -18.06
N SER A 12 21.71 5.01 -19.22
CA SER A 12 20.36 5.07 -19.82
C SER A 12 19.31 4.37 -18.94
N SER A 13 19.67 3.20 -18.38
CA SER A 13 18.79 2.48 -17.46
C SER A 13 18.50 3.27 -16.18
N VAL A 14 19.54 3.91 -15.60
CA VAL A 14 19.37 4.79 -14.45
C VAL A 14 18.46 5.98 -14.78
N LEU A 15 18.65 6.60 -15.93
CA LEU A 15 17.80 7.74 -16.35
C LEU A 15 16.35 7.32 -16.60
N ASN A 16 16.14 6.17 -17.20
CA ASN A 16 14.79 5.62 -17.39
C ASN A 16 14.11 5.33 -16.05
N ALA A 17 14.79 4.69 -15.12
CA ALA A 17 14.27 4.44 -13.77
C ALA A 17 13.91 5.76 -13.05
N LEU A 18 14.78 6.78 -13.12
CA LEU A 18 14.52 8.09 -12.53
C LEU A 18 13.32 8.80 -13.17
N LYS A 19 13.11 8.66 -14.49
CA LYS A 19 11.94 9.21 -15.18
C LYS A 19 10.65 8.51 -14.73
N ILE A 20 10.67 7.19 -14.57
CA ILE A 20 9.52 6.43 -14.06
C ILE A 20 9.22 6.87 -12.62
N LEU A 21 10.23 6.92 -11.74
CA LEU A 21 10.06 7.41 -10.37
C LEU A 21 9.56 8.87 -10.31
N SER A 22 9.94 9.69 -11.28
CA SER A 22 9.47 11.08 -11.38
C SER A 22 8.01 11.16 -11.83
N SER A 23 7.59 10.31 -12.78
CA SER A 23 6.18 10.23 -13.18
C SER A 23 5.28 9.70 -12.05
N ASP A 24 5.83 8.89 -11.16
CA ASP A 24 5.17 8.43 -9.94
C ASP A 24 5.26 9.46 -8.78
N GLY A 25 5.90 10.61 -8.98
CA GLY A 25 6.04 11.66 -7.97
C GLY A 25 7.03 11.34 -6.84
N ILE A 26 7.82 10.27 -6.96
CA ILE A 26 8.76 9.81 -5.92
C ILE A 26 10.06 10.63 -5.91
N VAL A 27 10.51 11.04 -7.08
CA VAL A 27 11.70 11.87 -7.24
C VAL A 27 11.40 13.10 -8.10
N VAL A 28 12.16 14.15 -7.90
CA VAL A 28 12.10 15.38 -8.71
C VAL A 28 13.46 15.69 -9.28
N GLN A 29 13.50 16.20 -10.50
CA GLN A 29 14.71 16.70 -11.10
C GLN A 29 14.95 18.14 -10.63
N LEU A 30 16.06 18.36 -9.96
CA LEU A 30 16.49 19.68 -9.50
C LEU A 30 17.23 20.45 -10.61
N PRO A 31 17.36 21.78 -10.50
CA PRO A 31 18.26 22.55 -11.34
C PRO A 31 19.68 21.93 -11.38
N GLY A 32 20.32 21.92 -12.54
CA GLY A 32 21.64 21.28 -12.71
C GLY A 32 21.59 19.77 -12.96
N ARG A 33 20.44 19.21 -13.28
CA ARG A 33 20.21 17.78 -13.59
C ARG A 33 20.44 16.80 -12.43
N ALA A 34 20.46 17.28 -11.21
CA ALA A 34 20.44 16.44 -10.02
C ALA A 34 19.03 15.88 -9.80
N TRP A 35 18.93 14.76 -9.06
CA TRP A 35 17.66 14.15 -8.67
C TRP A 35 17.58 14.06 -7.16
N ALA A 36 16.42 14.40 -6.61
CA ALA A 36 16.15 14.28 -5.18
C ALA A 36 14.85 13.49 -4.95
N PHE A 37 14.79 12.78 -3.84
CA PHE A 37 13.53 12.20 -3.37
C PHE A 37 12.61 13.32 -2.91
N GLN A 38 11.33 13.20 -3.24
CA GLN A 38 10.31 14.08 -2.67
C GLN A 38 9.95 13.59 -1.25
N PRO A 39 9.89 14.48 -0.26
CA PRO A 39 9.45 14.17 1.09
C PRO A 39 7.91 14.13 1.14
N ILE A 40 7.28 13.10 0.54
CA ILE A 40 5.82 13.09 0.32
C ILE A 40 5.06 12.62 1.58
N LEU A 41 5.64 11.72 2.37
CA LEU A 41 5.03 11.16 3.58
C LEU A 41 5.98 11.25 4.78
N ASP A 42 6.67 12.37 4.94
CA ASP A 42 7.69 12.59 5.98
C ASP A 42 7.21 13.42 7.17
N SER A 43 5.97 13.90 7.12
CA SER A 43 5.35 14.70 8.18
C SER A 43 4.04 14.07 8.65
N SER A 44 3.64 14.36 9.89
CA SER A 44 2.35 13.94 10.43
C SER A 44 1.17 14.46 9.61
N ASN A 45 1.28 15.65 9.03
CA ASN A 45 0.24 16.19 8.13
C ASN A 45 0.12 15.35 6.86
N ALA A 46 1.23 15.00 6.22
CA ALA A 46 1.23 14.18 5.01
C ALA A 46 0.71 12.76 5.28
N LEU A 47 0.98 12.20 6.47
CA LEU A 47 0.39 10.92 6.88
C LEU A 47 -1.13 11.05 7.08
N ASN A 48 -1.60 12.10 7.73
CA ASN A 48 -3.04 12.37 7.90
C ASN A 48 -3.74 12.57 6.55
N ASP A 49 -3.12 13.30 5.61
CA ASP A 49 -3.64 13.47 4.24
C ASP A 49 -3.71 12.13 3.50
N SER A 50 -2.71 11.27 3.68
CA SER A 50 -2.68 9.91 3.13
C SER A 50 -3.84 9.05 3.67
N ILE A 51 -4.11 9.12 4.97
CA ILE A 51 -5.23 8.42 5.61
C ILE A 51 -6.57 9.00 5.11
N ALA A 52 -6.73 10.32 5.06
CA ALA A 52 -7.94 10.97 4.57
C ALA A 52 -8.23 10.61 3.11
N PHE A 53 -7.21 10.57 2.26
CA PHE A 53 -7.29 10.11 0.87
C PHE A 53 -7.80 8.66 0.81
N ARG A 54 -7.23 7.75 1.59
CA ARG A 54 -7.64 6.35 1.62
C ARG A 54 -9.07 6.17 2.13
N LEU A 55 -9.46 6.89 3.17
CA LEU A 55 -10.82 6.92 3.72
C LEU A 55 -11.86 7.38 2.70
N SER A 56 -11.50 8.26 1.78
CA SER A 56 -12.40 8.72 0.72
C SER A 56 -12.57 7.73 -0.44
N LEU A 57 -11.65 6.78 -0.64
CA LEU A 57 -11.65 5.89 -1.79
C LEU A 57 -11.89 4.42 -1.45
N GLU A 58 -11.23 3.88 -0.42
CA GLU A 58 -11.22 2.43 -0.20
C GLU A 58 -12.57 1.86 0.28
N PRO A 59 -13.30 2.50 1.23
CA PRO A 59 -14.64 2.05 1.59
C PRO A 59 -15.62 2.14 0.41
N GLN A 60 -15.49 3.18 -0.42
CA GLN A 60 -16.32 3.36 -1.62
C GLN A 60 -15.99 2.32 -2.69
N ALA A 61 -14.72 1.93 -2.82
CA ALA A 61 -14.31 0.86 -3.72
C ALA A 61 -15.00 -0.47 -3.38
N ILE A 62 -15.12 -0.80 -2.08
CA ILE A 62 -15.79 -2.02 -1.59
C ILE A 62 -17.28 -2.01 -1.95
N THR A 63 -17.96 -0.87 -1.82
CA THR A 63 -19.41 -0.75 -2.09
C THR A 63 -19.74 -0.40 -3.53
N ALA A 64 -18.75 -0.30 -4.40
CA ALA A 64 -18.96 0.01 -5.82
C ALA A 64 -19.81 -1.07 -6.51
N PRO A 65 -20.75 -0.72 -7.40
CA PRO A 65 -21.61 -1.69 -8.09
C PRO A 65 -20.84 -2.75 -8.89
N GLY A 66 -19.63 -2.41 -9.32
CA GLY A 66 -18.71 -3.31 -10.06
C GLY A 66 -17.80 -4.18 -9.19
N PHE A 67 -17.90 -4.09 -7.86
CA PHE A 67 -17.03 -4.84 -6.96
C PHE A 67 -17.12 -6.36 -7.21
N ARG A 68 -16.00 -6.97 -7.49
CA ARG A 68 -15.88 -8.42 -7.74
C ARG A 68 -14.54 -8.92 -7.23
N MET A 69 -14.56 -9.91 -6.38
CA MET A 69 -13.35 -10.58 -5.91
C MET A 69 -12.96 -11.74 -6.85
N ASP A 70 -11.69 -11.87 -7.09
CA ASP A 70 -11.10 -13.06 -7.68
C ASP A 70 -10.83 -14.07 -6.56
N SER A 71 -11.49 -15.23 -6.60
CA SER A 71 -11.41 -16.24 -5.52
C SER A 71 -9.99 -16.79 -5.33
N GLN A 72 -9.22 -16.96 -6.41
CA GLN A 72 -7.84 -17.45 -6.32
C GLN A 72 -6.94 -16.40 -5.65
N LYS A 73 -7.05 -15.13 -6.06
CA LYS A 73 -6.29 -14.03 -5.42
C LYS A 73 -6.69 -13.85 -3.96
N THR A 74 -7.98 -13.96 -3.64
CA THR A 74 -8.48 -13.88 -2.26
C THR A 74 -7.87 -14.96 -1.39
N GLY A 75 -7.86 -16.21 -1.86
CA GLY A 75 -7.27 -17.34 -1.13
C GLY A 75 -5.78 -17.17 -0.88
N LEU A 76 -5.02 -16.75 -1.90
CA LEU A 76 -3.59 -16.47 -1.78
C LEU A 76 -3.30 -15.34 -0.77
N LEU A 77 -4.06 -14.25 -0.84
CA LEU A 77 -3.90 -13.12 0.07
C LEU A 77 -4.21 -13.53 1.51
N ARG A 78 -5.30 -14.25 1.72
CA ARG A 78 -5.66 -14.80 3.05
C ARG A 78 -4.55 -15.67 3.62
N GLN A 79 -4.03 -16.60 2.82
CA GLN A 79 -2.93 -17.47 3.22
C GLN A 79 -1.71 -16.62 3.66
N GLN A 80 -1.32 -15.63 2.88
CA GLN A 80 -0.18 -14.76 3.21
C GLN A 80 -0.39 -13.98 4.52
N LEU A 81 -1.60 -13.45 4.75
CA LEU A 81 -1.95 -12.73 5.99
C LEU A 81 -1.87 -13.67 7.20
N GLN A 82 -2.43 -14.87 7.09
CA GLN A 82 -2.41 -15.88 8.16
C GLN A 82 -1.00 -16.36 8.46
N GLU A 83 -0.20 -16.71 7.44
CA GLU A 83 1.20 -17.11 7.60
C GLU A 83 2.03 -16.02 8.28
N PHE A 84 1.79 -14.76 7.93
CA PHE A 84 2.50 -13.65 8.56
C PHE A 84 2.05 -13.46 10.02
N ALA A 85 0.76 -13.60 10.32
CA ALA A 85 0.21 -13.48 11.67
C ALA A 85 0.72 -14.58 12.62
N LEU A 86 1.05 -15.76 12.10
CA LEU A 86 1.60 -16.88 12.89
C LEU A 86 3.09 -16.73 13.22
N ARG A 87 3.79 -15.76 12.65
CA ARG A 87 5.22 -15.54 12.94
C ARG A 87 5.42 -15.07 14.38
N PRO A 88 6.47 -15.54 15.07
CA PRO A 88 6.83 -15.01 16.40
C PRO A 88 7.25 -13.53 16.30
N ASP A 89 7.11 -12.77 17.38
CA ASP A 89 7.37 -11.32 17.38
C ASP A 89 8.76 -10.94 16.89
N GLY A 90 9.79 -11.75 17.19
CA GLY A 90 11.15 -11.51 16.70
C GLY A 90 11.35 -11.72 15.20
N ALA A 91 10.38 -12.33 14.50
CA ALA A 91 10.39 -12.54 13.05
C ALA A 91 9.41 -11.61 12.30
N LEU A 92 8.71 -10.70 13.00
CA LEU A 92 7.87 -9.69 12.38
C LEU A 92 8.74 -8.56 11.83
N SER A 93 8.66 -8.36 10.51
CA SER A 93 9.34 -7.28 9.82
C SER A 93 8.34 -6.20 9.41
N ALA A 94 8.54 -4.96 9.86
CA ALA A 94 7.70 -3.83 9.46
C ALA A 94 7.71 -3.61 7.94
N VAL A 95 8.84 -3.86 7.27
CA VAL A 95 8.94 -3.77 5.80
C VAL A 95 8.12 -4.87 5.12
N ALA A 96 8.23 -6.11 5.59
CA ALA A 96 7.44 -7.22 5.04
C ALA A 96 5.94 -7.03 5.32
N PHE A 97 5.58 -6.53 6.51
CA PHE A 97 4.21 -6.15 6.82
C PHE A 97 3.69 -5.08 5.85
N LEU A 98 4.47 -4.01 5.61
CA LEU A 98 4.07 -2.94 4.70
C LEU A 98 3.78 -3.46 3.29
N HIS A 99 4.60 -4.38 2.78
CA HIS A 99 4.34 -5.00 1.47
C HIS A 99 3.02 -5.78 1.46
N LEU A 100 2.72 -6.51 2.53
CA LEU A 100 1.49 -7.28 2.66
C LEU A 100 0.27 -6.37 2.83
N ASP A 101 0.39 -5.31 3.64
CA ASP A 101 -0.60 -4.25 3.79
C ASP A 101 -0.93 -3.59 2.43
N CYS A 102 0.10 -3.18 1.69
CA CYS A 102 -0.09 -2.62 0.35
C CYS A 102 -0.72 -3.63 -0.63
N ALA A 103 -0.41 -4.91 -0.52
CA ALA A 103 -1.03 -5.95 -1.35
C ALA A 103 -2.53 -6.09 -1.04
N PHE A 104 -2.92 -6.09 0.24
CA PHE A 104 -4.32 -6.12 0.67
C PHE A 104 -5.10 -4.92 0.11
N HIS A 105 -4.62 -3.70 0.30
CA HIS A 105 -5.31 -2.51 -0.20
C HIS A 105 -5.33 -2.42 -1.73
N SER A 106 -4.30 -2.94 -2.40
CA SER A 106 -4.28 -3.05 -3.86
C SER A 106 -5.33 -4.06 -4.36
N PHE A 107 -5.51 -5.17 -3.66
CA PHE A 107 -6.55 -6.15 -3.96
C PHE A 107 -7.95 -5.52 -3.87
N ILE A 108 -8.24 -4.71 -2.83
CA ILE A 108 -9.50 -3.97 -2.72
C ILE A 108 -9.69 -3.02 -3.91
N ALA A 109 -8.65 -2.26 -4.27
CA ALA A 109 -8.69 -1.35 -5.41
C ALA A 109 -8.95 -2.07 -6.74
N GLU A 110 -8.31 -3.22 -6.96
CA GLU A 110 -8.53 -4.06 -8.14
C GLU A 110 -9.94 -4.62 -8.20
N SER A 111 -10.47 -5.07 -7.06
CA SER A 111 -11.80 -5.66 -6.94
C SER A 111 -12.93 -4.66 -7.19
N SER A 112 -12.68 -3.35 -7.08
CA SER A 112 -13.69 -2.30 -7.32
C SER A 112 -14.27 -2.29 -8.73
N GLY A 113 -13.59 -2.91 -9.71
CA GLY A 113 -13.96 -2.86 -11.13
C GLY A 113 -13.74 -1.47 -11.78
N ASN A 114 -13.29 -0.47 -11.02
CA ASN A 114 -13.07 0.89 -11.50
C ASN A 114 -11.58 1.14 -11.75
N ARG A 115 -11.19 1.25 -13.03
CA ARG A 115 -9.80 1.46 -13.42
C ARG A 115 -9.17 2.75 -12.86
N PHE A 116 -9.96 3.79 -12.60
CA PHE A 116 -9.46 5.04 -12.04
C PHE A 116 -9.17 4.90 -10.54
N VAL A 117 -10.09 4.28 -9.78
CA VAL A 117 -9.87 3.92 -8.37
C VAL A 117 -8.62 3.04 -8.24
N LYS A 118 -8.54 1.98 -9.04
CA LYS A 118 -7.36 1.10 -9.09
C LYS A 118 -6.08 1.89 -9.36
N GLY A 119 -6.04 2.67 -10.44
CA GLY A 119 -4.84 3.42 -10.84
C GLY A 119 -4.38 4.38 -9.76
N THR A 120 -5.31 5.12 -9.16
CA THR A 120 -5.02 6.13 -8.13
C THR A 120 -4.53 5.49 -6.83
N LEU A 121 -5.19 4.43 -6.34
CA LEU A 121 -4.76 3.73 -5.14
C LEU A 121 -3.42 3.01 -5.34
N LEU A 122 -3.17 2.38 -6.48
CA LEU A 122 -1.88 1.75 -6.77
C LEU A 122 -0.73 2.78 -6.81
N ALA A 123 -0.97 3.97 -7.37
CA ALA A 123 0.01 5.05 -7.33
C ALA A 123 0.32 5.48 -5.88
N HIS A 124 -0.72 5.65 -5.07
CA HIS A 124 -0.57 5.98 -3.65
C HIS A 124 0.17 4.88 -2.86
N GLN A 125 -0.10 3.59 -3.11
CA GLN A 125 0.63 2.49 -2.47
C GLN A 125 2.14 2.51 -2.82
N ARG A 126 2.50 2.84 -4.07
CA ARG A 126 3.92 3.00 -4.45
C ARG A 126 4.60 4.12 -3.67
N LEU A 127 3.90 5.23 -3.43
CA LEU A 127 4.42 6.32 -2.58
C LEU A 127 4.64 5.84 -1.14
N ARG A 128 3.68 5.14 -0.54
CA ARG A 128 3.82 4.55 0.80
C ARG A 128 5.03 3.63 0.89
N LEU A 129 5.20 2.70 -0.04
CA LEU A 129 6.34 1.78 -0.09
C LEU A 129 7.69 2.51 -0.23
N SER A 130 7.72 3.65 -0.94
CA SER A 130 8.96 4.40 -1.15
C SER A 130 9.40 5.22 0.07
N THR A 131 8.46 5.63 0.92
CA THR A 131 8.71 6.63 1.98
C THR A 131 8.72 6.04 3.39
N GLN A 132 8.06 4.91 3.64
CA GLN A 132 7.88 4.34 4.99
C GLN A 132 9.10 3.55 5.53
N LYS A 133 10.28 3.73 4.97
CA LYS A 133 11.50 2.98 5.39
C LYS A 133 11.94 3.21 6.84
N ASN A 134 11.43 4.23 7.52
CA ASN A 134 11.93 4.67 8.84
C ASN A 134 10.90 4.61 9.98
N HIS A 135 9.68 4.12 9.75
CA HIS A 135 8.68 4.05 10.81
C HIS A 135 8.72 2.69 11.51
N SER A 136 9.04 2.72 12.78
CA SER A 136 8.90 1.54 13.66
C SER A 136 7.42 1.41 14.03
N ILE A 137 6.78 0.36 13.53
CA ILE A 137 5.41 0.00 13.92
C ILE A 137 5.51 -1.05 15.03
N PRO A 138 4.90 -0.84 16.20
CA PRO A 138 4.92 -1.83 17.27
C PRO A 138 4.26 -3.14 16.87
N ASN A 139 4.81 -4.27 17.29
CA ASN A 139 4.33 -5.60 16.90
C ASN A 139 2.84 -5.83 17.19
N PHE A 140 2.35 -5.32 18.33
CA PHE A 140 0.92 -5.43 18.64
C PHE A 140 0.05 -4.72 17.59
N ARG A 141 0.49 -3.59 17.04
CA ARG A 141 -0.25 -2.87 16.00
C ARG A 141 -0.20 -3.61 14.66
N LEU A 142 0.95 -4.25 14.33
CA LEU A 142 1.05 -5.12 13.16
C LEU A 142 0.03 -6.27 13.25
N ARG A 143 -0.04 -6.96 14.39
CA ARG A 143 -1.00 -8.05 14.62
C ARG A 143 -2.43 -7.59 14.53
N GLN A 144 -2.76 -6.50 15.20
CA GLN A 144 -4.11 -5.92 15.14
C GLN A 144 -4.51 -5.58 13.69
N SER A 145 -3.59 -5.01 12.91
CA SER A 145 -3.85 -4.69 11.50
C SER A 145 -4.09 -5.94 10.66
N LEU A 146 -3.36 -7.03 10.91
CA LEU A 146 -3.58 -8.31 10.22
C LEU A 146 -4.93 -8.92 10.55
N GLU A 147 -5.35 -8.87 11.82
CA GLU A 147 -6.69 -9.32 12.25
C GLU A 147 -7.77 -8.47 11.56
N GLU A 148 -7.62 -7.14 11.55
CA GLU A 148 -8.53 -6.24 10.85
C GLU A 148 -8.64 -6.57 9.35
N HIS A 149 -7.53 -6.90 8.66
CA HIS A 149 -7.55 -7.32 7.27
C HIS A 149 -8.30 -8.64 7.06
N LEU A 150 -8.10 -9.62 7.95
CA LEU A 150 -8.80 -10.91 7.89
C LEU A 150 -10.30 -10.74 8.13
N ASP A 151 -10.71 -9.90 9.10
CA ASP A 151 -12.11 -9.58 9.37
C ASP A 151 -12.80 -8.93 8.16
N ILE A 152 -12.09 -8.02 7.47
CA ILE A 152 -12.60 -7.40 6.23
C ILE A 152 -12.75 -8.47 5.15
N LEU A 153 -11.76 -9.36 4.94
CA LEU A 153 -11.86 -10.45 3.97
C LEU A 153 -13.04 -11.38 4.29
N ASP A 154 -13.26 -11.73 5.56
CA ASP A 154 -14.37 -12.55 6.00
C ASP A 154 -15.73 -11.92 5.64
N SER A 155 -15.87 -10.63 5.86
CA SER A 155 -17.08 -9.88 5.51
C SER A 155 -17.30 -9.84 4.00
N LEU A 156 -16.22 -9.63 3.23
CA LEU A 156 -16.25 -9.63 1.77
C LEU A 156 -16.67 -10.99 1.19
N GLU A 157 -16.12 -12.10 1.70
CA GLU A 157 -16.45 -13.45 1.26
C GLU A 157 -17.90 -13.83 1.57
N ARG A 158 -18.46 -13.27 2.66
CA ARG A 158 -19.88 -13.39 3.00
C ARG A 158 -20.78 -12.41 2.23
N SER A 159 -20.23 -11.65 1.27
CA SER A 159 -20.95 -10.62 0.51
C SER A 159 -21.53 -9.50 1.38
N GLN A 160 -20.99 -9.28 2.58
CA GLN A 160 -21.40 -8.23 3.52
C GLN A 160 -20.63 -6.91 3.22
N LEU A 161 -20.81 -6.39 2.01
CA LEU A 161 -19.99 -5.28 1.49
C LEU A 161 -20.05 -4.01 2.36
N ARG A 162 -21.23 -3.70 2.95
CA ARG A 162 -21.34 -2.54 3.85
C ARG A 162 -20.55 -2.73 5.13
N LEU A 163 -20.65 -3.91 5.75
CA LEU A 163 -19.87 -4.25 6.94
C LEU A 163 -18.36 -4.19 6.65
N ALA A 164 -17.92 -4.74 5.53
CA ALA A 164 -16.52 -4.68 5.12
C ALA A 164 -16.04 -3.23 4.91
N ALA A 165 -16.88 -2.35 4.34
CA ALA A 165 -16.57 -0.94 4.18
C ALA A 165 -16.46 -0.21 5.54
N ASP A 166 -17.36 -0.47 6.48
CA ASP A 166 -17.32 0.10 7.83
C ASP A 166 -16.06 -0.38 8.60
N GLN A 167 -15.72 -1.67 8.48
CA GLN A 167 -14.48 -2.24 9.04
C GLN A 167 -13.24 -1.58 8.39
N MET A 168 -13.24 -1.32 7.09
CA MET A 168 -12.18 -0.59 6.39
C MET A 168 -12.00 0.82 6.96
N VAL A 169 -13.09 1.54 7.23
CA VAL A 169 -13.02 2.87 7.87
C VAL A 169 -12.34 2.79 9.24
N VAL A 170 -12.72 1.81 10.06
CA VAL A 170 -12.12 1.62 11.40
C VAL A 170 -10.64 1.29 11.29
N HIS A 171 -10.27 0.36 10.40
CA HIS A 171 -8.91 -0.04 10.12
C HIS A 171 -8.03 1.16 9.70
N LEU A 172 -8.50 1.95 8.73
CA LEU A 172 -7.75 3.12 8.22
C LEU A 172 -7.56 4.22 9.28
N ARG A 173 -8.52 4.41 10.19
CA ARG A 173 -8.38 5.39 11.28
C ARG A 173 -7.37 4.97 12.36
N ARG A 174 -7.03 3.70 12.41
CA ARG A 174 -6.04 3.14 13.34
C ARG A 174 -4.65 2.96 12.71
N SER A 175 -4.54 3.18 11.39
CA SER A 175 -3.30 2.96 10.60
C SER A 175 -2.21 3.97 10.87
#